data_8d2d1c3f21415f992394af9425f81fc3
#
_entry.id   8d2d1c3f21415f992394af9425f81fc3
#
_cell.length_a   1.000
_cell.length_b   1.000
_cell.length_c   1.000
_cell.angle_alpha   90.00
_cell.angle_beta   90.00
_cell.angle_gamma   90.00
#
_symmetry.space_group_name_H-M   'P 1'
#
loop_
_entity.id
_entity.type
_entity.pdbx_description
1 polymer ?
#
loop_
_entity_poly.entity_id
_entity_poly.type
_entity_poly.pdbx_seq_one_letter_code
_entity_poly.pdbx_strand_id
1 'polypeptide(L)'
;MKISAVIFDLNGTILEDEDEYGRAFNQVLKSLGVETSAEPPQIKGIGVKENWPHLIKKYDIKTNKSLEQLAHETQEAYLTEINNVTVRSGFDEFVENLKDSGIQIALATSNTWEIAEKVLNKVGLGVIFDAVTTVEEVAYGKPDPGLFTLTADKLGAEREKCLVIEDSASGISAAQLAGMKVVAISGRDEDEQILASADLIVENFSEITAKVVEEL
;
A
#
# COMPACT_ATOMS: atom_id res chain seq x y z
N MET A 1 -11.63 0.13 -22.51
CA MET A 1 -10.29 -0.23 -23.08
C MET A 1 -9.84 -1.51 -22.39
N LYS A 2 -9.11 -2.41 -23.04
CA LYS A 2 -8.67 -3.64 -22.36
C LYS A 2 -7.50 -3.34 -21.43
N ILE A 3 -7.62 -3.69 -20.15
CA ILE A 3 -6.55 -3.59 -19.17
C ILE A 3 -5.38 -4.49 -19.60
N SER A 4 -4.17 -3.97 -19.54
CA SER A 4 -2.92 -4.68 -19.88
C SER A 4 -1.98 -4.86 -18.69
N ALA A 5 -2.17 -4.10 -17.62
CA ALA A 5 -1.38 -4.19 -16.40
C ALA A 5 -2.24 -3.95 -15.16
N VAL A 6 -1.92 -4.67 -14.07
CA VAL A 6 -2.48 -4.42 -12.74
C VAL A 6 -1.34 -4.04 -11.80
N ILE A 7 -1.50 -2.90 -11.13
CA ILE A 7 -0.53 -2.36 -10.18
C ILE A 7 -1.13 -2.43 -8.79
N PHE A 8 -0.47 -3.14 -7.89
CA PHE A 8 -0.93 -3.34 -6.53
C PHE A 8 -0.20 -2.39 -5.57
N ASP A 9 -0.92 -1.86 -4.60
CA ASP A 9 -0.32 -1.47 -3.33
C ASP A 9 0.00 -2.71 -2.49
N LEU A 10 0.79 -2.55 -1.42
CA LEU A 10 1.24 -3.67 -0.58
C LEU A 10 0.44 -3.78 0.72
N ASN A 11 0.65 -2.80 1.63
CA ASN A 11 0.14 -2.86 3.00
C ASN A 11 -1.34 -2.45 3.05
N GLY A 12 -2.17 -3.26 3.70
CA GLY A 12 -3.62 -3.07 3.68
C GLY A 12 -4.30 -3.59 2.42
N THR A 13 -3.57 -3.70 1.30
CA THR A 13 -4.07 -4.17 0.00
C THR A 13 -3.76 -5.66 -0.21
N ILE A 14 -2.52 -6.02 -0.56
CA ILE A 14 -2.09 -7.43 -0.68
C ILE A 14 -1.97 -8.07 0.70
N LEU A 15 -1.48 -7.30 1.67
CA LEU A 15 -1.21 -7.75 3.03
C LEU A 15 -2.29 -7.24 4.00
N GLU A 16 -2.69 -8.11 4.92
CA GLU A 16 -3.46 -7.73 6.10
C GLU A 16 -2.48 -7.47 7.24
N ASP A 17 -1.96 -6.24 7.34
CA ASP A 17 -0.87 -5.87 8.25
C ASP A 17 -1.01 -4.47 8.89
N GLU A 18 -2.17 -3.86 8.77
CA GLU A 18 -2.48 -2.56 9.36
C GLU A 18 -2.30 -2.54 10.89
N ASP A 19 -2.70 -3.61 11.55
CA ASP A 19 -2.55 -3.78 13.00
C ASP A 19 -1.07 -3.88 13.41
N GLU A 20 -0.25 -4.56 12.59
CA GLU A 20 1.19 -4.70 12.78
C GLU A 20 1.88 -3.33 12.71
N TYR A 21 1.55 -2.53 11.70
CA TYR A 21 2.03 -1.15 11.62
C TYR A 21 1.52 -0.29 12.77
N GLY A 22 0.24 -0.44 13.15
CA GLY A 22 -0.32 0.25 14.31
C GLY A 22 0.45 -0.04 15.60
N ARG A 23 0.81 -1.32 15.84
CA ARG A 23 1.64 -1.72 16.98
C ARG A 23 3.06 -1.16 16.90
N ALA A 24 3.65 -1.14 15.72
CA ALA A 24 4.99 -0.58 15.50
C ALA A 24 5.03 0.93 15.83
N PHE A 25 4.08 1.71 15.30
CA PHE A 25 3.98 3.13 15.64
C PHE A 25 3.75 3.34 17.14
N ASN A 26 2.84 2.57 17.76
CA ASN A 26 2.57 2.65 19.19
C ASN A 26 3.80 2.31 20.04
N GLN A 27 4.63 1.37 19.61
CA GLN A 27 5.90 1.04 20.29
C GLN A 27 6.85 2.24 20.30
N VAL A 28 7.02 2.91 19.16
CA VAL A 28 7.90 4.08 19.06
C VAL A 28 7.32 5.28 19.82
N LEU A 29 6.00 5.52 19.72
CA LEU A 29 5.32 6.56 20.51
C LEU A 29 5.51 6.37 22.02
N LYS A 30 5.39 5.15 22.52
CA LYS A 30 5.66 4.82 23.93
C LYS A 30 7.11 5.11 24.32
N SER A 31 8.08 4.84 23.44
CA SER A 31 9.49 5.16 23.69
C SER A 31 9.74 6.67 23.81
N LEU A 32 8.87 7.49 23.23
CA LEU A 32 8.86 8.95 23.31
C LEU A 32 8.02 9.50 24.49
N GLY A 33 7.51 8.62 25.35
CA GLY A 33 6.70 8.97 26.52
C GLY A 33 5.23 9.30 26.20
N VAL A 34 4.72 8.90 25.04
CA VAL A 34 3.33 9.10 24.64
C VAL A 34 2.49 7.91 25.10
N GLU A 35 1.39 8.17 25.82
CA GLU A 35 0.36 7.17 26.05
C GLU A 35 -0.53 7.07 24.80
N THR A 36 -0.66 5.87 24.26
CA THR A 36 -1.43 5.60 23.05
C THR A 36 -2.68 4.78 23.36
N SER A 37 -3.74 4.98 22.57
CA SER A 37 -4.91 4.09 22.56
C SER A 37 -4.58 2.74 21.90
N ALA A 38 -5.53 1.80 21.93
CA ALA A 38 -5.43 0.54 21.19
C ALA A 38 -5.59 0.73 19.66
N GLU A 39 -6.16 1.87 19.24
CA GLU A 39 -6.37 2.17 17.82
C GLU A 39 -5.05 2.48 17.11
N PRO A 40 -4.90 2.03 15.84
CA PRO A 40 -3.77 2.39 15.02
C PRO A 40 -3.64 3.92 14.89
N PRO A 41 -2.46 4.50 15.23
CA PRO A 41 -2.31 5.96 15.26
C PRO A 41 -2.01 6.58 13.91
N GLN A 42 -1.62 5.77 12.92
CA GLN A 42 -1.15 6.20 11.61
C GLN A 42 -2.30 6.58 10.67
N ILE A 43 -1.94 7.37 9.65
CA ILE A 43 -2.76 7.62 8.47
C ILE A 43 -2.41 6.56 7.44
N LYS A 44 -3.39 5.83 6.94
CA LYS A 44 -3.22 4.79 5.93
C LYS A 44 -2.76 5.33 4.57
N GLY A 45 -2.00 4.53 3.85
CA GLY A 45 -1.58 4.78 2.48
C GLY A 45 -0.49 5.82 2.28
N ILE A 46 -0.10 6.58 3.32
CA ILE A 46 1.10 7.43 3.28
C ILE A 46 2.29 6.70 3.90
N GLY A 47 3.50 7.09 3.51
CA GLY A 47 4.73 6.46 4.02
C GLY A 47 4.91 6.59 5.53
N VAL A 48 5.71 5.71 6.09
CA VAL A 48 6.03 5.74 7.53
C VAL A 48 6.65 7.08 7.94
N LYS A 49 7.56 7.62 7.13
CA LYS A 49 8.20 8.90 7.38
C LYS A 49 7.19 10.06 7.34
N GLU A 50 6.28 10.03 6.38
CA GLU A 50 5.24 11.04 6.15
C GLU A 50 4.19 11.05 7.27
N ASN A 51 4.02 9.95 7.97
CA ASN A 51 3.15 9.86 9.15
C ASN A 51 3.70 10.64 10.35
N TRP A 52 5.01 10.67 10.55
CA TRP A 52 5.61 11.25 11.76
C TRP A 52 5.31 12.74 11.98
N PRO A 53 5.30 13.64 10.98
CA PRO A 53 4.87 15.03 11.19
C PRO A 53 3.46 15.15 11.77
N HIS A 54 2.53 14.30 11.35
CA HIS A 54 1.16 14.27 11.86
C HIS A 54 1.11 13.79 13.31
N LEU A 55 1.84 12.72 13.63
CA LEU A 55 1.92 12.16 14.98
C LEU A 55 2.61 13.11 15.96
N ILE A 56 3.69 13.75 15.55
CA ILE A 56 4.38 14.79 16.35
C ILE A 56 3.41 15.92 16.70
N LYS A 57 2.62 16.39 15.72
CA LYS A 57 1.62 17.44 15.95
C LYS A 57 0.44 16.93 16.81
N LYS A 58 -0.07 15.73 16.53
CA LYS A 58 -1.22 15.14 17.24
C LYS A 58 -0.96 14.98 18.74
N TYR A 59 0.25 14.55 19.11
CA TYR A 59 0.62 14.22 20.49
C TYR A 59 1.55 15.25 21.14
N ASP A 60 1.82 16.41 20.51
CA ASP A 60 2.77 17.45 20.96
C ASP A 60 4.15 16.88 21.38
N ILE A 61 4.69 15.98 20.54
CA ILE A 61 5.92 15.25 20.86
C ILE A 61 7.11 16.19 20.80
N LYS A 62 7.91 16.21 21.87
CA LYS A 62 9.20 16.90 21.93
C LYS A 62 10.32 15.88 21.78
N THR A 63 10.99 15.88 20.65
CA THR A 63 12.09 14.95 20.35
C THR A 63 13.18 15.64 19.55
N ASN A 64 14.42 15.16 19.72
CA ASN A 64 15.59 15.56 18.90
C ASN A 64 15.84 14.56 17.76
N LYS A 65 15.04 13.50 17.63
CA LYS A 65 15.17 12.52 16.55
C LYS A 65 14.70 13.15 15.24
N SER A 66 15.40 12.86 14.15
CA SER A 66 14.93 13.21 12.80
C SER A 66 13.75 12.35 12.35
N LEU A 67 13.04 12.78 11.32
CA LEU A 67 11.95 11.99 10.74
C LEU A 67 12.44 10.65 10.18
N GLU A 68 13.67 10.63 9.64
CA GLU A 68 14.33 9.41 9.17
C GLU A 68 14.60 8.44 10.31
N GLN A 69 15.06 8.93 11.46
CA GLN A 69 15.31 8.09 12.64
C GLN A 69 14.01 7.50 13.17
N LEU A 70 12.94 8.30 13.25
CA LEU A 70 11.63 7.84 13.70
C LEU A 70 11.03 6.83 12.73
N ALA A 71 11.17 7.06 11.43
CA ALA A 71 10.71 6.12 10.41
C ALA A 71 11.47 4.79 10.49
N HIS A 72 12.79 4.84 10.61
CA HIS A 72 13.62 3.64 10.75
C HIS A 72 13.24 2.83 11.99
N GLU A 73 13.09 3.47 13.17
CA GLU A 73 12.65 2.80 14.39
C GLU A 73 11.27 2.14 14.24
N THR A 74 10.35 2.80 13.53
CA THR A 74 9.02 2.23 13.26
C THR A 74 9.11 1.03 12.33
N GLN A 75 9.92 1.10 11.29
CA GLN A 75 10.14 0.00 10.36
C GLN A 75 10.81 -1.20 11.04
N GLU A 76 11.81 -0.96 11.89
CA GLU A 76 12.42 -2.03 12.70
C GLU A 76 11.40 -2.67 13.65
N ALA A 77 10.54 -1.86 14.30
CA ALA A 77 9.47 -2.37 15.14
C ALA A 77 8.47 -3.23 14.33
N TYR A 78 8.07 -2.77 13.13
CA TYR A 78 7.20 -3.53 12.22
C TYR A 78 7.81 -4.88 11.82
N LEU A 79 9.12 -4.92 11.54
CA LEU A 79 9.80 -6.16 11.20
C LEU A 79 9.79 -7.19 12.34
N THR A 80 9.63 -6.77 13.60
CA THR A 80 9.44 -7.72 14.71
C THR A 80 8.07 -8.42 14.68
N GLU A 81 7.08 -7.77 14.06
CA GLU A 81 5.70 -8.27 13.90
C GLU A 81 5.47 -9.06 12.60
N ILE A 82 6.46 -9.12 11.71
CA ILE A 82 6.34 -9.67 10.34
C ILE A 82 5.82 -11.11 10.29
N ASN A 83 5.96 -11.87 11.39
CA ASN A 83 5.44 -13.24 11.49
C ASN A 83 3.90 -13.30 11.57
N ASN A 84 3.25 -12.21 11.91
CA ASN A 84 1.80 -12.10 12.02
C ASN A 84 1.15 -11.63 10.73
N VAL A 85 1.95 -11.10 9.78
CA VAL A 85 1.48 -10.59 8.49
C VAL A 85 0.97 -11.74 7.62
N THR A 86 -0.20 -11.57 7.04
CA THR A 86 -0.84 -12.53 6.15
C THR A 86 -1.18 -11.92 4.79
N VAL A 87 -1.15 -12.76 3.74
CA VAL A 87 -1.63 -12.37 2.40
C VAL A 87 -3.15 -12.41 2.40
N ARG A 88 -3.77 -11.37 1.85
CA ARG A 88 -5.23 -11.27 1.76
C ARG A 88 -5.81 -12.38 0.90
N SER A 89 -6.96 -12.88 1.35
CA SER A 89 -7.65 -14.00 0.70
C SER A 89 -7.97 -13.72 -0.77
N GLY A 90 -7.76 -14.73 -1.61
CA GLY A 90 -8.03 -14.68 -3.05
C GLY A 90 -6.92 -14.04 -3.89
N PHE A 91 -5.85 -13.50 -3.28
CA PHE A 91 -4.76 -12.86 -4.02
C PHE A 91 -4.05 -13.82 -4.99
N ASP A 92 -3.67 -15.00 -4.52
CA ASP A 92 -2.92 -15.97 -5.35
C ASP A 92 -3.72 -16.38 -6.59
N GLU A 93 -5.01 -16.73 -6.42
CA GLU A 93 -5.89 -17.09 -7.53
C GLU A 93 -6.09 -15.91 -8.50
N PHE A 94 -6.25 -14.70 -7.98
CA PHE A 94 -6.38 -13.50 -8.80
C PHE A 94 -5.12 -13.27 -9.65
N VAL A 95 -3.93 -13.37 -9.07
CA VAL A 95 -2.66 -13.22 -9.78
C VAL A 95 -2.48 -14.31 -10.84
N GLU A 96 -2.81 -15.56 -10.56
CA GLU A 96 -2.77 -16.65 -11.54
C GLU A 96 -3.67 -16.33 -12.75
N ASN A 97 -4.90 -15.89 -12.50
CA ASN A 97 -5.86 -15.51 -13.55
C ASN A 97 -5.37 -14.34 -14.41
N LEU A 98 -4.69 -13.34 -13.80
CA LEU A 98 -4.09 -12.23 -14.54
C LEU A 98 -2.97 -12.70 -15.45
N LYS A 99 -2.07 -13.55 -14.95
CA LYS A 99 -0.94 -14.11 -15.72
C LYS A 99 -1.41 -14.99 -16.87
N ASP A 100 -2.41 -15.82 -16.65
CA ASP A 100 -3.02 -16.68 -17.70
C ASP A 100 -3.67 -15.82 -18.79
N SER A 101 -4.15 -14.63 -18.44
CA SER A 101 -4.72 -13.66 -19.38
C SER A 101 -3.65 -12.79 -20.07
N GLY A 102 -2.37 -12.97 -19.77
CA GLY A 102 -1.25 -12.19 -20.30
C GLY A 102 -1.23 -10.75 -19.77
N ILE A 103 -1.81 -10.48 -18.62
CA ILE A 103 -1.81 -9.18 -17.96
C ILE A 103 -0.56 -9.08 -17.08
N GLN A 104 0.21 -7.99 -17.24
CA GLN A 104 1.38 -7.72 -16.42
C GLN A 104 0.96 -7.35 -15.00
N ILE A 105 1.78 -7.70 -14.01
CA ILE A 105 1.53 -7.37 -12.60
C ILE A 105 2.73 -6.63 -12.00
N ALA A 106 2.45 -5.57 -11.25
CA ALA A 106 3.50 -4.80 -10.58
C ALA A 106 3.09 -4.38 -9.17
N LEU A 107 4.10 -4.03 -8.38
CA LEU A 107 3.93 -3.49 -7.04
C LEU A 107 4.33 -2.01 -7.01
N ALA A 108 3.54 -1.17 -6.35
CA ALA A 108 3.81 0.24 -6.08
C ALA A 108 3.56 0.55 -4.60
N THR A 109 4.62 0.60 -3.80
CA THR A 109 4.52 0.67 -2.34
C THR A 109 5.13 1.94 -1.75
N SER A 110 4.52 2.46 -0.69
CA SER A 110 5.08 3.54 0.14
C SER A 110 6.20 3.06 1.09
N ASN A 111 6.57 1.78 1.05
CA ASN A 111 7.73 1.27 1.77
C ASN A 111 9.04 1.60 1.04
N THR A 112 10.14 1.56 1.80
CA THR A 112 11.48 1.45 1.24
C THR A 112 11.71 0.07 0.63
N TRP A 113 12.69 -0.03 -0.29
CA TRP A 113 13.05 -1.32 -0.88
C TRP A 113 13.40 -2.38 0.17
N GLU A 114 14.18 -1.99 1.17
CA GLU A 114 14.60 -2.90 2.24
C GLU A 114 13.41 -3.56 2.95
N ILE A 115 12.38 -2.79 3.28
CA ILE A 115 11.19 -3.29 3.97
C ILE A 115 10.36 -4.14 3.01
N ALA A 116 10.10 -3.65 1.80
CA ALA A 116 9.33 -4.37 0.79
C ALA A 116 9.94 -5.75 0.50
N GLU A 117 11.26 -5.82 0.28
CA GLU A 117 11.97 -7.06 0.02
C GLU A 117 11.85 -8.07 1.17
N LYS A 118 12.07 -7.62 2.42
CA LYS A 118 11.96 -8.49 3.61
C LYS A 118 10.55 -9.05 3.75
N VAL A 119 9.54 -8.20 3.58
CA VAL A 119 8.13 -8.61 3.70
C VAL A 119 7.73 -9.56 2.60
N LEU A 120 8.00 -9.21 1.33
CA LEU A 120 7.68 -10.05 0.16
C LEU A 120 8.33 -11.43 0.26
N ASN A 121 9.61 -11.49 0.66
CA ASN A 121 10.30 -12.76 0.87
C ASN A 121 9.66 -13.58 2.00
N LYS A 122 9.24 -12.92 3.08
CA LYS A 122 8.60 -13.59 4.22
C LYS A 122 7.26 -14.23 3.84
N VAL A 123 6.45 -13.54 3.02
CA VAL A 123 5.14 -14.04 2.59
C VAL A 123 5.19 -14.86 1.29
N GLY A 124 6.39 -15.08 0.72
CA GLY A 124 6.58 -15.92 -0.47
C GLY A 124 6.28 -15.23 -1.80
N LEU A 125 6.18 -13.89 -1.84
CA LEU A 125 5.84 -13.10 -3.02
C LEU A 125 7.03 -12.41 -3.70
N GLY A 126 8.27 -12.77 -3.33
CA GLY A 126 9.50 -12.04 -3.72
C GLY A 126 9.79 -11.95 -5.22
N VAL A 127 9.21 -12.85 -6.04
CA VAL A 127 9.55 -12.96 -7.48
C VAL A 127 8.33 -12.98 -8.40
N ILE A 128 7.17 -12.55 -7.93
CA ILE A 128 5.95 -12.68 -8.74
C ILE A 128 5.67 -11.47 -9.63
N PHE A 129 6.20 -10.30 -9.30
CA PHE A 129 5.94 -9.03 -9.97
C PHE A 129 6.90 -8.79 -11.14
N ASP A 130 6.36 -8.27 -12.26
CA ASP A 130 7.13 -7.85 -13.44
C ASP A 130 7.92 -6.56 -13.18
N ALA A 131 7.42 -5.71 -12.27
CA ALA A 131 8.08 -4.51 -11.78
C ALA A 131 7.72 -4.22 -10.33
N VAL A 132 8.64 -3.60 -9.60
CA VAL A 132 8.43 -3.05 -8.25
C VAL A 132 8.89 -1.61 -8.24
N THR A 133 8.09 -0.73 -7.64
CA THR A 133 8.42 0.68 -7.40
C THR A 133 8.22 0.98 -5.93
N THR A 134 9.22 1.58 -5.31
CA THR A 134 9.23 1.97 -3.91
C THR A 134 9.22 3.49 -3.76
N VAL A 135 8.88 3.98 -2.56
CA VAL A 135 8.83 5.42 -2.28
C VAL A 135 10.17 6.13 -2.50
N GLU A 136 11.29 5.40 -2.43
CA GLU A 136 12.63 5.96 -2.62
C GLU A 136 12.93 6.36 -4.08
N GLU A 137 12.14 5.88 -5.03
CA GLU A 137 12.33 6.13 -6.46
C GLU A 137 11.57 7.37 -6.96
N VAL A 138 10.75 7.99 -6.10
CA VAL A 138 9.91 9.15 -6.45
C VAL A 138 10.22 10.34 -5.56
N ALA A 139 9.95 11.54 -6.07
CA ALA A 139 10.17 12.77 -5.30
C ALA A 139 9.13 12.95 -4.18
N TYR A 140 7.90 12.51 -4.43
CA TYR A 140 6.78 12.61 -3.51
C TYR A 140 6.01 11.28 -3.50
N GLY A 141 5.63 10.82 -2.29
CA GLY A 141 4.75 9.66 -2.12
C GLY A 141 3.28 10.00 -2.34
N LYS A 142 2.41 9.00 -2.24
CA LYS A 142 0.95 9.16 -2.33
C LYS A 142 0.47 10.29 -1.39
N PRO A 143 -0.40 11.19 -1.85
CA PRO A 143 -1.27 11.11 -3.04
C PRO A 143 -0.68 11.65 -4.36
N ASP A 144 0.63 11.93 -4.44
CA ASP A 144 1.28 12.26 -5.71
C ASP A 144 1.22 11.05 -6.67
N PRO A 145 0.90 11.25 -7.97
CA PRO A 145 0.77 10.15 -8.93
C PRO A 145 2.11 9.48 -9.32
N GLY A 146 3.24 10.05 -8.89
CA GLY A 146 4.58 9.65 -9.31
C GLY A 146 4.85 8.17 -9.16
N LEU A 147 4.41 7.57 -8.04
CA LEU A 147 4.64 6.15 -7.76
C LEU A 147 3.98 5.24 -8.81
N PHE A 148 2.70 5.49 -9.12
CA PHE A 148 1.97 4.70 -10.12
C PHE A 148 2.41 5.00 -11.55
N THR A 149 2.70 6.26 -11.86
CA THR A 149 3.20 6.63 -13.21
C THR A 149 4.54 6.00 -13.50
N LEU A 150 5.48 6.01 -12.55
CA LEU A 150 6.78 5.35 -12.69
C LEU A 150 6.62 3.83 -12.85
N THR A 151 5.68 3.22 -12.12
CA THR A 151 5.42 1.78 -12.23
C THR A 151 4.91 1.41 -13.62
N ALA A 152 3.95 2.18 -14.17
CA ALA A 152 3.47 1.98 -15.53
C ALA A 152 4.59 2.16 -16.56
N ASP A 153 5.46 3.16 -16.39
CA ASP A 153 6.60 3.41 -17.25
C ASP A 153 7.60 2.22 -17.23
N LYS A 154 7.85 1.62 -16.06
CA LYS A 154 8.67 0.40 -15.92
C LYS A 154 8.09 -0.81 -16.66
N LEU A 155 6.77 -0.94 -16.68
CA LEU A 155 6.06 -1.99 -17.42
C LEU A 155 5.96 -1.70 -18.91
N GLY A 156 6.23 -0.46 -19.37
CA GLY A 156 5.93 -0.01 -20.72
C GLY A 156 4.42 0.02 -21.02
N ALA A 157 3.59 0.16 -20.00
CA ALA A 157 2.14 0.15 -20.11
C ALA A 157 1.56 1.56 -20.27
N GLU A 158 0.52 1.70 -21.10
CA GLU A 158 -0.27 2.93 -21.20
C GLU A 158 -1.09 3.10 -19.91
N ARG A 159 -1.07 4.29 -19.31
CA ARG A 159 -1.72 4.55 -18.01
C ARG A 159 -3.21 4.23 -18.02
N GLU A 160 -3.89 4.57 -19.09
CA GLU A 160 -5.33 4.32 -19.28
C GLU A 160 -5.66 2.80 -19.38
N LYS A 161 -4.64 1.96 -19.57
CA LYS A 161 -4.74 0.50 -19.59
C LYS A 161 -4.21 -0.16 -18.31
N CYS A 162 -3.88 0.65 -17.29
CA CYS A 162 -3.49 0.17 -15.98
C CYS A 162 -4.69 0.20 -15.02
N LEU A 163 -4.84 -0.86 -14.26
CA LEU A 163 -5.74 -0.95 -13.12
C LEU A 163 -4.91 -0.93 -11.84
N VAL A 164 -5.24 -0.03 -10.91
CA VAL A 164 -4.62 0.01 -9.58
C VAL A 164 -5.53 -0.71 -8.60
N ILE A 165 -4.95 -1.52 -7.71
CA ILE A 165 -5.63 -2.09 -6.54
C ILE A 165 -5.05 -1.43 -5.29
N GLU A 166 -5.91 -0.84 -4.47
CA GLU A 166 -5.54 0.03 -3.36
C GLU A 166 -6.55 -0.05 -2.22
N ASP A 167 -6.17 0.34 -0.99
CA ASP A 167 -7.05 0.35 0.18
C ASP A 167 -7.19 1.73 0.83
N SER A 168 -6.48 2.75 0.34
CA SER A 168 -6.38 4.06 0.99
C SER A 168 -6.86 5.22 0.13
N ALA A 169 -7.39 6.27 0.77
CA ALA A 169 -7.78 7.51 0.07
C ALA A 169 -6.60 8.18 -0.66
N SER A 170 -5.41 8.14 -0.08
CA SER A 170 -4.21 8.73 -0.69
C SER A 170 -3.77 7.96 -1.93
N GLY A 171 -3.83 6.63 -1.90
CA GLY A 171 -3.50 5.80 -3.04
C GLY A 171 -4.55 5.86 -4.15
N ILE A 172 -5.84 5.85 -3.82
CA ILE A 172 -6.93 6.06 -4.79
C ILE A 172 -6.75 7.39 -5.50
N SER A 173 -6.50 8.48 -4.75
CA SER A 173 -6.24 9.80 -5.33
C SER A 173 -5.02 9.80 -6.25
N ALA A 174 -3.92 9.13 -5.84
CA ALA A 174 -2.71 9.02 -6.66
C ALA A 174 -2.98 8.27 -7.98
N ALA A 175 -3.74 7.17 -7.95
CA ALA A 175 -4.12 6.40 -9.14
C ALA A 175 -4.97 7.23 -10.12
N GLN A 176 -5.97 7.95 -9.59
CA GLN A 176 -6.82 8.83 -10.40
C GLN A 176 -6.04 9.99 -11.03
N LEU A 177 -5.13 10.61 -10.27
CA LEU A 177 -4.23 11.66 -10.78
C LEU A 177 -3.25 11.12 -11.83
N ALA A 178 -2.90 9.83 -11.76
CA ALA A 178 -2.12 9.14 -12.78
C ALA A 178 -2.92 8.82 -14.05
N GLY A 179 -4.26 9.02 -14.04
CA GLY A 179 -5.15 8.67 -15.16
C GLY A 179 -5.46 7.17 -15.26
N MET A 180 -5.33 6.44 -14.14
CA MET A 180 -5.57 5.00 -14.07
C MET A 180 -6.93 4.69 -13.46
N LYS A 181 -7.47 3.52 -13.79
CA LYS A 181 -8.62 2.95 -13.10
C LYS A 181 -8.21 2.44 -11.73
N VAL A 182 -9.12 2.45 -10.76
CA VAL A 182 -8.82 1.99 -9.40
C VAL A 182 -9.95 1.15 -8.82
N VAL A 183 -9.58 -0.03 -8.33
CA VAL A 183 -10.41 -0.85 -7.46
C VAL A 183 -9.92 -0.67 -6.03
N ALA A 184 -10.81 -0.29 -5.14
CA ALA A 184 -10.51 -0.19 -3.73
C ALA A 184 -10.84 -1.51 -3.02
N ILE A 185 -9.92 -2.01 -2.19
CA ILE A 185 -10.19 -3.09 -1.25
C ILE A 185 -10.54 -2.48 0.10
N SER A 186 -11.75 -2.71 0.59
CA SER A 186 -12.19 -2.22 1.90
C SER A 186 -11.58 -3.05 3.02
N GLY A 187 -11.02 -2.39 4.04
CA GLY A 187 -10.62 -3.02 5.28
C GLY A 187 -11.81 -3.26 6.22
N ARG A 188 -11.56 -3.97 7.33
CA ARG A 188 -12.61 -4.35 8.31
C ARG A 188 -13.33 -3.18 8.96
N ASP A 189 -12.68 -2.02 9.07
CA ASP A 189 -13.17 -0.83 9.81
C ASP A 189 -13.10 0.44 8.94
N GLU A 190 -13.09 0.32 7.60
CA GLU A 190 -12.99 1.48 6.74
C GLU A 190 -14.34 2.10 6.47
N ASP A 191 -14.38 3.42 6.59
CA ASP A 191 -15.49 4.23 6.11
C ASP A 191 -15.53 4.13 4.58
N GLU A 192 -16.55 3.44 4.03
CA GLU A 192 -16.77 3.34 2.58
C GLU A 192 -16.79 4.71 1.89
N GLN A 193 -17.12 5.79 2.63
CA GLN A 193 -17.08 7.14 2.10
C GLN A 193 -15.65 7.57 1.72
N ILE A 194 -14.63 7.05 2.39
CA ILE A 194 -13.22 7.33 2.08
C ILE A 194 -12.84 6.69 0.75
N LEU A 195 -13.38 5.53 0.46
CA LEU A 195 -13.12 4.75 -0.75
C LEU A 195 -14.07 5.09 -1.91
N ALA A 196 -15.11 5.88 -1.66
CA ALA A 196 -16.22 6.14 -2.60
C ALA A 196 -15.80 6.79 -3.93
N SER A 197 -14.58 7.30 -4.04
CA SER A 197 -14.04 7.84 -5.29
C SER A 197 -13.44 6.78 -6.22
N ALA A 198 -13.22 5.52 -5.76
CA ALA A 198 -12.75 4.43 -6.60
C ALA A 198 -13.79 4.05 -7.66
N ASP A 199 -13.34 3.46 -8.77
CA ASP A 199 -14.23 2.94 -9.83
C ASP A 199 -15.04 1.74 -9.35
N LEU A 200 -14.50 0.95 -8.40
CA LEU A 200 -15.16 -0.18 -7.75
C LEU A 200 -14.62 -0.34 -6.32
N ILE A 201 -15.47 -0.80 -5.40
CA ILE A 201 -15.08 -1.19 -4.04
C ILE A 201 -15.41 -2.65 -3.85
N VAL A 202 -14.46 -3.43 -3.31
CA VAL A 202 -14.59 -4.85 -3.01
C VAL A 202 -14.03 -5.15 -1.61
N GLU A 203 -14.42 -6.27 -1.01
CA GLU A 203 -13.89 -6.70 0.28
C GLU A 203 -12.62 -7.56 0.15
N ASN A 204 -12.50 -8.30 -0.97
CA ASN A 204 -11.37 -9.20 -1.20
C ASN A 204 -11.14 -9.47 -2.70
N PHE A 205 -10.00 -10.10 -3.03
CA PHE A 205 -9.61 -10.36 -4.41
C PHE A 205 -10.54 -11.30 -5.17
N SER A 206 -11.27 -12.18 -4.50
CA SER A 206 -12.19 -13.13 -5.18
C SER A 206 -13.37 -12.46 -5.86
N GLU A 207 -13.65 -11.19 -5.52
CA GLU A 207 -14.70 -10.40 -6.16
C GLU A 207 -14.24 -9.72 -7.46
N ILE A 208 -12.90 -9.63 -7.67
CA ILE A 208 -12.31 -9.01 -8.85
C ILE A 208 -12.17 -10.08 -9.96
N THR A 209 -13.27 -10.37 -10.63
CA THR A 209 -13.27 -11.36 -11.72
C THR A 209 -12.69 -10.78 -13.01
N ALA A 210 -12.29 -11.65 -13.96
CA ALA A 210 -11.87 -11.23 -15.30
C ALA A 210 -12.93 -10.32 -15.97
N LYS A 211 -14.21 -10.60 -15.77
CA LYS A 211 -15.31 -9.78 -16.28
C LYS A 211 -15.29 -8.37 -15.68
N VAL A 212 -15.06 -8.25 -14.38
CA VAL A 212 -14.94 -6.94 -13.69
C VAL A 212 -13.78 -6.14 -14.28
N VAL A 213 -12.62 -6.78 -14.49
CA VAL A 213 -11.44 -6.13 -15.08
C VAL A 213 -11.69 -5.67 -16.53
N GLU A 214 -12.52 -6.42 -17.30
CA GLU A 214 -12.88 -6.04 -18.68
C GLU A 214 -13.92 -4.90 -18.76
N GLU A 215 -14.76 -4.75 -17.75
CA GLU A 215 -15.81 -3.73 -17.70
C GLU A 215 -15.31 -2.36 -17.17
N LEU A 216 -14.14 -2.29 -16.52
CA LEU A 216 -13.47 -1.08 -16.07
C LEU A 216 -12.71 -0.38 -17.19
#